data_24776ea2101a9b8e01c2766fcaaa1d8a
#
_entry.id   24776ea2101a9b8e01c2766fcaaa1d8a
#
_cell.length_a   1.000
_cell.length_b   1.000
_cell.length_c   1.000
_cell.angle_alpha   90.00
_cell.angle_beta   90.00
_cell.angle_gamma   90.00
#
_symmetry.space_group_name_H-M   'P 1'
#
loop_
_entity.id
_entity.type
_entity.pdbx_description
1 polymer ?
#
loop_
_entity_poly.entity_id
_entity_poly.type
_entity_poly.pdbx_seq_one_letter_code
_entity_poly.pdbx_strand_id
1 'polypeptide(L)'
;MNELINGNAIKMTSIEIAELVGSRHDKVKQSIERLAARGVIRNPPMVVFEKINNLGLLRGVEAYVFEGEQGKRDSIIVVAQLSPEFTARLVDRWRELEEAAVNIPKTLPEALRLAADLAEQKMQLENQLAIAAPK
;
A
#
# COMPACT_ATOMS: atom_id res chain seq x y z
N MET A 1 -7.20 9.36 -16.21
CA MET A 1 -6.93 8.98 -15.47
C MET A 1 -6.04 8.08 -15.30
N ASN A 2 -5.16 8.20 -15.27
CA ASN A 2 -4.20 7.35 -15.25
C ASN A 2 -3.54 7.17 -13.97
N GLU A 3 -3.91 7.89 -12.94
CA GLU A 3 -3.37 7.72 -11.65
C GLU A 3 -3.61 6.36 -11.11
N LEU A 4 -4.73 5.75 -11.50
CA LEU A 4 -5.04 4.41 -11.08
C LEU A 4 -4.13 3.38 -11.66
N ILE A 5 -3.51 3.73 -12.79
CA ILE A 5 -2.68 2.77 -13.49
C ILE A 5 -1.24 2.89 -13.07
N ASN A 6 -0.80 4.05 -12.64
CA ASN A 6 0.59 4.17 -12.30
C ASN A 6 0.79 3.85 -10.81
N GLY A 7 2.01 3.54 -10.45
CA GLY A 7 2.34 3.09 -9.10
C GLY A 7 2.06 4.11 -8.02
N ASN A 8 1.77 5.34 -8.42
CA ASN A 8 1.45 6.36 -7.45
C ASN A 8 0.06 6.24 -6.87
N ALA A 9 -0.73 5.29 -7.40
CA ALA A 9 -2.06 5.06 -6.84
C ALA A 9 -2.01 4.46 -5.44
N ILE A 10 -0.89 3.83 -5.08
CA ILE A 10 -0.78 3.18 -3.78
C ILE A 10 -0.35 4.20 -2.74
N LYS A 11 -1.26 4.53 -1.86
CA LYS A 11 -1.03 5.54 -0.82
C LYS A 11 -1.58 5.08 0.51
N MET A 12 -1.00 5.58 1.58
CA MET A 12 -1.50 5.37 2.92
C MET A 12 -1.26 6.63 3.73
N THR A 13 -2.22 7.01 4.55
CA THR A 13 -2.12 8.23 5.34
C THR A 13 -1.86 7.92 6.79
N SER A 14 -1.40 8.93 7.52
CA SER A 14 -1.22 8.78 8.96
C SER A 14 -2.54 8.54 9.67
N ILE A 15 -3.66 8.97 9.10
CA ILE A 15 -4.97 8.68 9.66
C ILE A 15 -5.25 7.19 9.58
N GLU A 16 -4.95 6.57 8.45
CA GLU A 16 -5.13 5.13 8.29
C GLU A 16 -4.23 4.35 9.22
N ILE A 17 -3.00 4.80 9.41
CA ILE A 17 -2.10 4.16 10.34
C ILE A 17 -2.65 4.21 11.75
N ALA A 18 -3.18 5.38 12.15
CA ALA A 18 -3.77 5.52 13.48
C ALA A 18 -4.92 4.55 13.69
N GLU A 19 -5.77 4.40 12.68
CA GLU A 19 -6.88 3.46 12.76
C GLU A 19 -6.37 2.02 12.82
N LEU A 20 -5.35 1.72 12.06
CA LEU A 20 -4.81 0.36 12.01
C LEU A 20 -4.20 -0.06 13.35
N VAL A 21 -3.45 0.83 13.99
CA VAL A 21 -2.77 0.48 15.25
C VAL A 21 -3.61 0.81 16.47
N GLY A 22 -4.75 1.46 16.29
CA GLY A 22 -5.61 1.82 17.41
C GLY A 22 -5.04 2.93 18.28
N SER A 23 -4.25 3.81 17.69
CA SER A 23 -3.65 4.95 18.42
C SER A 23 -4.29 6.25 17.98
N ARG A 24 -4.08 7.27 18.78
CA ARG A 24 -4.53 8.60 18.43
C ARG A 24 -3.67 9.13 17.30
N HIS A 25 -4.30 9.89 16.41
CA HIS A 25 -3.61 10.41 15.24
C HIS A 25 -2.45 11.33 15.59
N ASP A 26 -2.59 12.13 16.64
CA ASP A 26 -1.50 13.00 17.03
C ASP A 26 -0.28 12.23 17.52
N LYS A 27 -0.49 11.08 18.16
CA LYS A 27 0.61 10.21 18.55
C LYS A 27 1.34 9.66 17.33
N VAL A 28 0.58 9.28 16.32
CA VAL A 28 1.17 8.78 15.08
C VAL A 28 1.98 9.87 14.41
N LYS A 29 1.45 11.09 14.35
CA LYS A 29 2.19 12.20 13.76
C LYS A 29 3.47 12.49 14.51
N GLN A 30 3.45 12.43 15.83
CA GLN A 30 4.65 12.65 16.63
C GLN A 30 5.71 11.59 16.32
N SER A 31 5.28 10.35 16.19
CA SER A 31 6.19 9.25 15.86
C SER A 31 6.84 9.47 14.50
N ILE A 32 6.02 9.89 13.52
CA ILE A 32 6.52 10.18 12.19
C ILE A 32 7.56 11.29 12.23
N GLU A 33 7.25 12.37 12.94
CA GLU A 33 8.15 13.51 13.03
C GLU A 33 9.45 13.15 13.72
N ARG A 34 9.37 12.32 14.74
CA ARG A 34 10.56 11.88 15.44
C ARG A 34 11.46 11.03 14.56
N LEU A 35 10.86 10.10 13.83
CA LEU A 35 11.63 9.24 12.94
C LEU A 35 12.23 10.02 11.79
N ALA A 36 11.50 10.99 11.26
CA ALA A 36 12.03 11.85 10.20
C ALA A 36 13.17 12.70 10.69
N ALA A 37 13.04 13.23 11.91
CA ALA A 37 14.09 14.06 12.51
C ALA A 37 15.36 13.24 12.73
N ARG A 38 15.24 11.95 12.99
CA ARG A 38 16.40 11.08 13.17
C ARG A 38 16.95 10.53 11.87
N GLY A 39 16.32 10.86 10.75
CA GLY A 39 16.76 10.39 9.45
C GLY A 39 16.43 8.95 9.16
N VAL A 40 15.58 8.33 9.98
CA VAL A 40 15.19 6.93 9.77
C VAL A 40 14.24 6.79 8.59
N ILE A 41 13.34 7.77 8.47
CA ILE A 41 12.43 7.83 7.33
C ILE A 41 12.55 9.20 6.68
N ARG A 42 12.03 9.30 5.46
CA ARG A 42 11.94 10.60 4.80
C ARG A 42 10.80 11.39 5.43
N ASN A 43 10.94 12.71 5.33
CA ASN A 43 9.87 13.58 5.78
C ASN A 43 8.71 13.47 4.81
N PRO A 44 7.61 12.81 5.18
CA PRO A 44 6.52 12.61 4.24
C PRO A 44 5.75 13.91 4.00
N PRO A 45 5.14 14.06 2.84
CA PRO A 45 4.33 15.25 2.57
C PRO A 45 3.11 15.29 3.46
N MET A 46 2.69 16.48 3.83
CA MET A 46 1.52 16.69 4.66
C MET A 46 0.41 17.25 3.80
N VAL A 47 -0.77 16.69 3.94
CA VAL A 47 -1.95 17.11 3.20
C VAL A 47 -3.06 17.41 4.21
N VAL A 48 -3.86 18.42 3.91
CA VAL A 48 -4.99 18.78 4.76
C VAL A 48 -6.23 18.11 4.20
N PHE A 49 -6.88 17.31 5.03
CA PHE A 49 -8.15 16.68 4.69
C PHE A 49 -9.26 17.39 5.43
N GLU A 50 -10.37 17.62 4.75
CA GLU A 50 -11.50 18.25 5.38
C GLU A 50 -12.42 17.21 5.99
N LYS A 51 -12.78 17.41 7.24
CA LYS A 51 -13.71 16.56 7.96
C LYS A 51 -14.77 17.39 8.62
N ILE A 52 -15.98 16.82 8.72
CA ILE A 52 -17.07 17.45 9.42
C ILE A 52 -16.98 17.00 10.87
N ASN A 53 -16.87 17.95 11.80
CA ASN A 53 -16.76 17.61 13.21
C ASN A 53 -18.15 17.35 13.79
N ASN A 54 -18.23 17.10 15.10
CA ASN A 54 -19.48 16.76 15.77
C ASN A 54 -20.50 17.91 15.74
N LEU A 55 -20.03 19.10 15.50
CA LEU A 55 -20.91 20.27 15.41
C LEU A 55 -21.37 20.56 14.00
N GLY A 56 -21.00 19.70 13.04
CA GLY A 56 -21.40 19.89 11.65
C GLY A 56 -20.55 20.90 10.90
N LEU A 57 -19.42 21.32 11.47
CA LEU A 57 -18.54 22.28 10.84
C LEU A 57 -17.38 21.58 10.15
N LEU A 58 -16.97 22.13 9.01
CA LEU A 58 -15.81 21.62 8.32
C LEU A 58 -14.56 21.95 9.10
N ARG A 59 -13.71 20.96 9.23
CA ARG A 59 -12.45 21.12 9.94
C ARG A 59 -11.33 20.48 9.12
N GLY A 60 -10.23 21.21 8.97
CA GLY A 60 -9.06 20.68 8.31
C GLY A 60 -8.28 19.76 9.24
N VAL A 61 -7.92 18.59 8.74
CA VAL A 61 -7.10 17.64 9.47
C VAL A 61 -5.83 17.43 8.67
N GLU A 62 -4.70 17.76 9.30
CA GLU A 62 -3.41 17.55 8.66
C GLU A 62 -2.98 16.11 8.82
N ALA A 63 -2.59 15.49 7.73
CA ALA A 63 -2.14 14.10 7.75
C ALA A 63 -0.94 13.95 6.84
N TYR A 64 -0.05 13.06 7.24
CA TYR A 64 1.09 12.71 6.39
C TYR A 64 0.66 11.65 5.40
N VAL A 65 1.23 11.70 4.19
CA VAL A 65 0.89 10.78 3.13
C VAL A 65 2.13 9.97 2.77
N PHE A 66 1.97 8.66 2.75
CA PHE A 66 3.02 7.73 2.33
C PHE A 66 2.60 7.12 1.01
N GLU A 67 3.45 7.25 -0.01
CA GLU A 67 3.13 6.67 -1.31
C GLU A 67 4.39 6.15 -1.99
N GLY A 68 4.20 5.21 -2.89
CA GLY A 68 5.29 4.58 -3.61
C GLY A 68 6.08 3.63 -2.74
N GLU A 69 7.19 3.14 -3.28
CA GLU A 69 8.03 2.19 -2.56
C GLU A 69 8.65 2.79 -1.32
N GLN A 70 9.09 4.04 -1.40
CA GLN A 70 9.66 4.70 -0.25
C GLN A 70 8.61 4.91 0.83
N GLY A 71 7.41 5.29 0.44
CA GLY A 71 6.32 5.46 1.39
C GLY A 71 5.93 4.16 2.05
N LYS A 72 5.91 3.09 1.29
CA LYS A 72 5.63 1.77 1.83
C LYS A 72 6.64 1.41 2.92
N ARG A 73 7.92 1.58 2.63
CA ARG A 73 8.98 1.30 3.59
C ARG A 73 8.82 2.15 4.84
N ASP A 74 8.61 3.45 4.65
CA ASP A 74 8.56 4.38 5.78
C ASP A 74 7.35 4.11 6.66
N SER A 75 6.21 3.80 6.06
CA SER A 75 5.01 3.51 6.84
C SER A 75 5.18 2.24 7.67
N ILE A 76 5.86 1.25 7.14
CA ILE A 76 6.12 0.02 7.88
C ILE A 76 6.98 0.32 9.10
N ILE A 77 7.97 1.18 8.94
CA ILE A 77 8.85 1.55 10.05
C ILE A 77 8.05 2.26 11.15
N VAL A 78 7.15 3.17 10.74
CA VAL A 78 6.32 3.89 11.71
C VAL A 78 5.45 2.92 12.50
N VAL A 79 4.80 1.99 11.82
CA VAL A 79 3.94 1.03 12.50
C VAL A 79 4.76 0.10 13.38
N ALA A 80 5.93 -0.31 12.92
CA ALA A 80 6.78 -1.19 13.71
C ALA A 80 7.19 -0.55 15.02
N GLN A 81 7.38 0.76 15.03
CA GLN A 81 7.71 1.47 16.24
C GLN A 81 6.51 1.62 17.16
N LEU A 82 5.32 1.78 16.60
CA LEU A 82 4.11 1.96 17.38
C LEU A 82 3.59 0.64 17.93
N SER A 83 3.61 -0.40 17.11
CA SER A 83 3.08 -1.70 17.53
C SER A 83 3.58 -2.80 16.60
N PRO A 84 4.42 -3.70 17.10
CA PRO A 84 4.88 -4.81 16.28
C PRO A 84 3.74 -5.73 15.81
N GLU A 85 2.69 -5.84 16.62
CA GLU A 85 1.57 -6.71 16.27
C GLU A 85 0.85 -6.24 15.01
N PHE A 86 0.84 -4.95 14.79
CA PHE A 86 0.16 -4.40 13.63
C PHE A 86 1.05 -4.29 12.41
N THR A 87 2.34 -4.56 12.56
CA THR A 87 3.24 -4.54 11.42
C THR A 87 2.81 -5.56 10.37
N ALA A 88 2.39 -6.73 10.82
CA ALA A 88 1.93 -7.77 9.90
C ALA A 88 0.70 -7.31 9.12
N ARG A 89 -0.22 -6.63 9.79
CA ARG A 89 -1.41 -6.11 9.12
C ARG A 89 -1.06 -5.06 8.07
N LEU A 90 -0.09 -4.21 8.38
CA LEU A 90 0.34 -3.20 7.43
C LEU A 90 0.98 -3.84 6.21
N VAL A 91 1.80 -4.85 6.42
CA VAL A 91 2.40 -5.58 5.31
C VAL A 91 1.32 -6.21 4.45
N ASP A 92 0.32 -6.83 5.09
CA ASP A 92 -0.78 -7.44 4.35
C ASP A 92 -1.57 -6.39 3.56
N ARG A 93 -1.81 -5.24 4.16
CA ARG A 93 -2.53 -4.17 3.48
C ARG A 93 -1.78 -3.66 2.26
N TRP A 94 -0.47 -3.45 2.41
CA TRP A 94 0.34 -3.03 1.28
C TRP A 94 0.34 -4.08 0.18
N ARG A 95 0.40 -5.36 0.57
CA ARG A 95 0.36 -6.45 -0.39
C ARG A 95 -0.96 -6.46 -1.15
N GLU A 96 -2.07 -6.25 -0.44
CA GLU A 96 -3.38 -6.15 -1.10
C GLU A 96 -3.41 -5.03 -2.13
N LEU A 97 -2.88 -3.88 -1.76
CA LEU A 97 -2.85 -2.74 -2.66
C LEU A 97 -1.95 -3.01 -3.86
N GLU A 98 -0.83 -3.66 -3.64
CA GLU A 98 0.09 -4.01 -4.72
C GLU A 98 -0.54 -5.03 -5.67
N GLU A 99 -1.25 -6.00 -5.14
CA GLU A 99 -1.91 -6.99 -5.97
C GLU A 99 -3.00 -6.35 -6.82
N ALA A 100 -3.73 -5.42 -6.24
CA ALA A 100 -4.74 -4.69 -7.00
C ALA A 100 -4.10 -3.88 -8.11
N ALA A 101 -2.95 -3.26 -7.84
CA ALA A 101 -2.25 -2.48 -8.84
C ALA A 101 -1.64 -3.37 -9.92
N VAL A 102 -1.13 -4.55 -9.55
CA VAL A 102 -0.50 -5.46 -10.49
C VAL A 102 -1.52 -6.10 -11.41
N ASN A 103 -2.74 -6.30 -10.93
CA ASN A 103 -3.78 -6.89 -11.76
C ASN A 103 -4.15 -5.99 -12.94
N ILE A 104 -3.71 -4.74 -12.91
CA ILE A 104 -3.91 -3.83 -14.03
C ILE A 104 -2.55 -3.63 -14.70
N PRO A 105 -2.33 -4.22 -15.90
CA PRO A 105 -1.05 -4.05 -16.56
C PRO A 105 -0.79 -2.58 -16.89
N LYS A 106 0.41 -2.13 -16.62
CA LYS A 106 0.75 -0.72 -16.80
C LYS A 106 1.16 -0.41 -18.22
N THR A 107 1.68 -1.38 -18.93
CA THR A 107 2.14 -1.21 -20.30
C THR A 107 1.70 -2.39 -21.11
N LEU A 108 1.69 -2.20 -22.43
CA LEU A 108 1.38 -3.29 -23.34
C LEU A 108 2.36 -4.46 -23.20
N PRO A 109 3.68 -4.23 -23.13
CA PRO A 109 4.59 -5.36 -22.89
C PRO A 109 4.32 -6.12 -21.62
N GLU A 110 3.96 -5.43 -20.55
CA GLU A 110 3.59 -6.11 -19.29
C GLU A 110 2.34 -6.94 -19.46
N ALA A 111 1.34 -6.40 -20.17
CA ALA A 111 0.11 -7.13 -20.41
C ALA A 111 0.37 -8.37 -21.23
N LEU A 112 1.21 -8.27 -22.24
CA LEU A 112 1.54 -9.41 -23.09
C LEU A 112 2.33 -10.46 -22.33
N ARG A 113 3.23 -10.05 -21.46
CA ARG A 113 3.99 -10.98 -20.64
C ARG A 113 3.09 -11.74 -19.69
N LEU A 114 2.17 -11.03 -19.05
CA LEU A 114 1.23 -11.66 -18.13
C LEU A 114 0.37 -12.69 -18.87
N ALA A 115 -0.13 -12.31 -20.05
CA ALA A 115 -0.93 -13.22 -20.85
C ALA A 115 -0.12 -14.44 -21.27
N ALA A 116 1.15 -14.25 -21.64
CA ALA A 116 2.01 -15.34 -22.03
C ALA A 116 2.28 -16.29 -20.88
N ASP A 117 2.54 -15.74 -19.70
CA ASP A 117 2.78 -16.55 -18.50
C ASP A 117 1.56 -17.40 -18.15
N LEU A 118 0.37 -16.81 -18.21
CA LEU A 118 -0.85 -17.54 -17.94
C LEU A 118 -1.08 -18.64 -18.96
N ALA A 119 -0.80 -18.36 -20.22
CA ALA A 119 -0.94 -19.36 -21.27
C ALA A 119 0.04 -20.51 -21.07
N GLU A 120 1.28 -20.19 -20.69
CA GLU A 120 2.27 -21.23 -20.42
C GLU A 120 1.86 -22.12 -19.26
N GLN A 121 1.38 -21.52 -18.19
CA GLN A 121 0.91 -22.30 -17.05
C GLN A 121 -0.22 -23.24 -17.45
N LYS A 122 -1.13 -22.75 -18.25
CA LYS A 122 -2.23 -23.57 -18.73
C LYS A 122 -1.73 -24.71 -19.56
N MET A 123 -0.81 -24.45 -20.49
CA MET A 123 -0.24 -25.49 -21.32
C MET A 123 0.51 -26.53 -20.51
N GLN A 124 1.25 -26.11 -19.52
CA GLN A 124 1.96 -27.05 -18.65
C GLN A 124 1.01 -27.97 -17.91
N LEU A 125 -0.08 -27.43 -17.41
CA LEU A 125 -1.08 -28.23 -16.74
C LEU A 125 -1.73 -29.22 -17.70
N GLU A 126 -2.04 -28.79 -18.91
CA GLU A 126 -2.60 -29.67 -19.91
C GLU A 126 -1.63 -30.76 -20.30
N ASN A 127 -0.36 -30.44 -20.42
CA ASN A 127 0.65 -31.42 -20.75
C ASN A 127 0.80 -32.46 -19.65
N GLN A 128 0.75 -32.00 -18.39
CA GLN A 128 0.82 -32.92 -17.27
C GLN A 128 -0.34 -33.88 -17.26
N LEU A 129 -1.53 -33.37 -17.57
CA LEU A 129 -2.70 -34.23 -17.67
C LEU A 129 -2.59 -35.22 -18.83
N ALA A 130 -2.05 -34.76 -19.96
CA ALA A 130 -1.86 -35.62 -21.10
C ALA A 130 -0.84 -36.71 -20.85
N ILE A 131 0.21 -36.39 -20.10
CA ILE A 131 1.22 -37.37 -19.73
C ILE A 131 0.65 -38.40 -18.75
N ALA A 132 -0.15 -37.92 -17.82
CA ALA A 132 -0.75 -38.79 -16.82
C ALA A 132 -1.82 -39.70 -17.44
N ALA A 133 -2.45 -39.26 -18.50
CA ALA A 133 -3.48 -40.02 -19.15
C ALA A 133 -2.87 -41.03 -20.11
N PRO A 134 -3.23 -42.30 -20.02
CA PRO A 134 -2.71 -43.28 -20.98
C PRO A 134 -3.20 -42.94 -22.36
N LYS A 135 -2.37 -43.16 -23.29
CA LYS A 135 -2.76 -42.91 -24.68
C LYS A 135 -3.40 -44.12 -25.29
#